data_e78faa76ac83482dc787b8a098fe5656
#
_entry.id   e78faa76ac83482dc787b8a098fe5656
#
_cell.length_a   1.000
_cell.length_b   1.000
_cell.length_c   1.000
_cell.angle_alpha   90.00
_cell.angle_beta   90.00
_cell.angle_gamma   90.00
#
_symmetry.space_group_name_H-M   'P 1'
#
loop_
_entity.id
_entity.type
_entity.pdbx_description
1 polymer ?
#
loop_
_entity_poly.entity_id
_entity_poly.type
_entity_poly.pdbx_seq_one_letter_code
_entity_poly.pdbx_strand_id
1 'polypeptide(L)'
;MEEVTIEDYKIYYSDGAVKHVDTSLTINKDYHFNYLRKDYFELLPFANTGETFNKLGYDFQDQKLIPDIGARAKHYGYMEEDEIGYYEVPSPLTEVFFKTVFEQGQLIDAMITVNTSPRLNITIAHKAFRSLGNYINTLGGATNLRFTSQYTSKNYRYRQRSHFTAQRLENQANGGLDSLSVYFFEKAVDDFDYDGFLDRSRLTNNTNVDNTLIGRRYYLDHQYDVKLGGNDKMKNYERPKVLTIGHKFSYEGKHFDFDNLTRDSFFGTVSRTSFFGIRN
;
A
#
# COMPACT_ATOMS: atom_id res chain seq x y z
N MET A 1 -26.59 21.54 19.46
CA MET A 1 -25.41 20.95 18.82
C MET A 1 -25.91 19.63 18.26
N GLU A 2 -25.81 19.43 16.97
CA GLU A 2 -26.08 18.10 16.40
C GLU A 2 -25.09 17.12 17.01
N GLU A 3 -25.57 15.96 17.38
CA GLU A 3 -24.75 14.89 17.97
C GLU A 3 -23.91 14.29 16.86
N VAL A 4 -22.57 14.33 16.99
CA VAL A 4 -21.64 13.76 16.02
C VAL A 4 -21.69 12.25 16.11
N THR A 5 -21.95 11.59 15.00
CA THR A 5 -22.01 10.14 14.86
C THR A 5 -20.83 9.60 14.06
N ILE A 6 -20.61 8.28 14.09
CA ILE A 6 -19.56 7.65 13.28
C ILE A 6 -19.81 7.81 11.78
N GLU A 7 -21.05 7.98 11.36
CA GLU A 7 -21.43 8.19 9.96
C GLU A 7 -20.95 9.54 9.39
N ASP A 8 -20.60 10.49 10.27
CA ASP A 8 -20.04 11.77 9.86
C ASP A 8 -18.55 11.69 9.48
N TYR A 9 -17.90 10.59 9.82
CA TYR A 9 -16.51 10.32 9.45
C TYR A 9 -16.45 9.61 8.11
N LYS A 10 -16.13 10.36 7.05
CA LYS A 10 -16.14 9.88 5.66
C LYS A 10 -14.74 9.76 5.08
N ILE A 11 -14.57 8.76 4.21
CA ILE A 11 -13.35 8.51 3.45
C ILE A 11 -13.73 8.46 1.98
N TYR A 12 -13.17 9.35 1.20
CA TYR A 12 -13.38 9.44 -0.23
C TYR A 12 -12.20 8.84 -0.98
N TYR A 13 -12.45 8.19 -2.11
CA TYR A 13 -11.43 7.63 -2.99
C TYR A 13 -11.46 8.30 -4.36
N SER A 14 -10.40 8.09 -5.16
CA SER A 14 -10.25 8.70 -6.50
C SER A 14 -11.26 8.17 -7.52
N ASP A 15 -11.77 6.96 -7.32
CA ASP A 15 -12.83 6.32 -8.11
C ASP A 15 -14.24 6.85 -7.80
N GLY A 16 -14.38 7.70 -6.80
CA GLY A 16 -15.65 8.25 -6.32
C GLY A 16 -16.32 7.43 -5.23
N ALA A 17 -15.75 6.30 -4.81
CA ALA A 17 -16.26 5.53 -3.68
C ALA A 17 -16.19 6.34 -2.38
N VAL A 18 -17.21 6.18 -1.54
CA VAL A 18 -17.28 6.79 -0.21
C VAL A 18 -17.47 5.69 0.81
N LYS A 19 -16.60 5.64 1.80
CA LYS A 19 -16.69 4.73 2.94
C LYS A 19 -16.80 5.53 4.23
N HIS A 20 -17.36 4.92 5.26
CA HIS A 20 -17.35 5.48 6.61
C HIS A 20 -16.24 4.84 7.42
N VAL A 21 -15.71 5.58 8.37
CA VAL A 21 -14.73 5.03 9.33
C VAL A 21 -15.45 3.98 10.17
N ASP A 22 -14.85 2.82 10.27
CA ASP A 22 -15.40 1.71 11.02
C ASP A 22 -14.48 1.35 12.19
N THR A 23 -14.93 1.65 13.40
CA THR A 23 -14.21 1.39 14.65
C THR A 23 -14.60 0.07 15.32
N SER A 24 -15.51 -0.70 14.74
CA SER A 24 -15.91 -1.98 15.32
C SER A 24 -14.79 -3.01 15.23
N LEU A 25 -14.54 -3.73 16.34
CA LEU A 25 -13.58 -4.82 16.44
C LEU A 25 -14.35 -6.14 16.53
N THR A 26 -14.55 -6.80 15.40
CA THR A 26 -15.23 -8.10 15.33
C THR A 26 -14.34 -9.12 14.64
N ILE A 27 -14.52 -10.40 14.98
CA ILE A 27 -13.78 -11.52 14.35
C ILE A 27 -13.99 -11.56 12.83
N ASN A 28 -15.12 -11.05 12.35
CA ASN A 28 -15.42 -10.98 10.92
C ASN A 28 -14.50 -10.05 10.13
N LYS A 29 -13.66 -9.26 10.80
CA LYS A 29 -12.71 -8.34 10.18
C LYS A 29 -11.25 -8.79 10.34
N ASP A 30 -11.01 -9.97 10.90
CA ASP A 30 -9.65 -10.47 11.14
C ASP A 30 -8.81 -10.49 9.85
N TYR A 31 -9.43 -10.75 8.70
CA TYR A 31 -8.77 -10.75 7.39
C TYR A 31 -8.15 -9.40 6.97
N HIS A 32 -8.54 -8.27 7.61
CA HIS A 32 -7.92 -6.97 7.41
C HIS A 32 -6.69 -6.71 8.31
N PHE A 33 -6.47 -7.54 9.34
CA PHE A 33 -5.35 -7.39 10.28
C PHE A 33 -4.07 -8.05 9.78
N ASN A 34 -3.70 -7.73 8.54
CA ASN A 34 -2.49 -8.19 7.89
C ASN A 34 -1.63 -7.01 7.42
N TYR A 35 -0.45 -7.30 6.85
CA TYR A 35 0.46 -6.28 6.32
C TYR A 35 -0.20 -5.40 5.25
N LEU A 36 -0.98 -6.01 4.34
CA LEU A 36 -1.62 -5.27 3.26
C LEU A 36 -2.81 -4.41 3.74
N ARG A 37 -3.38 -4.69 4.92
CA ARG A 37 -4.59 -4.07 5.45
C ARG A 37 -5.82 -4.29 4.56
N LYS A 38 -5.81 -5.37 3.80
CA LYS A 38 -6.90 -5.78 2.90
C LYS A 38 -7.02 -7.30 2.84
N ASP A 39 -8.11 -7.78 2.27
CA ASP A 39 -8.25 -9.19 1.94
C ASP A 39 -7.19 -9.61 0.93
N TYR A 40 -6.48 -10.69 1.24
CA TYR A 40 -5.45 -11.26 0.38
C TYR A 40 -5.68 -12.74 0.09
N PHE A 41 -6.91 -13.19 0.14
CA PHE A 41 -7.29 -14.60 -0.05
C PHE A 41 -6.74 -15.21 -1.34
N GLU A 42 -6.67 -14.43 -2.42
CA GLU A 42 -6.10 -14.88 -3.69
C GLU A 42 -4.58 -14.74 -3.78
N LEU A 43 -3.92 -14.26 -2.74
CA LEU A 43 -2.49 -14.03 -2.72
C LEU A 43 -1.79 -15.07 -1.86
N LEU A 44 -0.90 -15.85 -2.46
CA LEU A 44 -0.02 -16.75 -1.73
C LEU A 44 1.25 -15.98 -1.30
N PRO A 45 1.44 -15.73 0.01
CA PRO A 45 2.65 -15.07 0.50
C PRO A 45 3.86 -16.00 0.39
N PHE A 46 5.04 -15.43 0.21
CA PHE A 46 6.30 -16.13 0.39
C PHE A 46 6.61 -16.35 1.88
N ALA A 47 7.78 -16.91 2.19
CA ALA A 47 8.10 -17.45 3.51
C ALA A 47 8.10 -16.42 4.64
N ASN A 48 8.31 -15.13 4.35
CA ASN A 48 8.34 -14.08 5.36
C ASN A 48 7.24 -13.04 5.13
N THR A 49 6.81 -12.41 6.23
CA THR A 49 5.86 -11.30 6.15
C THR A 49 6.45 -10.14 5.35
N GLY A 50 5.66 -9.62 4.41
CA GLY A 50 6.04 -8.48 3.56
C GLY A 50 6.98 -8.81 2.42
N GLU A 51 7.32 -10.07 2.23
CA GLU A 51 7.86 -10.54 0.96
C GLU A 51 6.82 -10.40 -0.16
N THR A 52 7.20 -10.84 -1.31
CA THR A 52 6.36 -10.87 -2.50
C THR A 52 5.18 -11.83 -2.36
N PHE A 53 4.21 -11.70 -3.23
CA PHE A 53 3.05 -12.57 -3.31
C PHE A 53 2.93 -13.17 -4.71
N ASN A 54 2.45 -14.41 -4.79
CA ASN A 54 1.97 -15.00 -6.03
C ASN A 54 0.44 -14.88 -6.06
N LYS A 55 -0.10 -14.33 -7.14
CA LYS A 55 -1.55 -14.30 -7.35
C LYS A 55 -2.01 -15.68 -7.86
N LEU A 56 -2.96 -16.29 -7.16
CA LEU A 56 -3.53 -17.59 -7.49
C LEU A 56 -4.66 -17.48 -8.51
N GLY A 57 -5.40 -16.36 -8.49
CA GLY A 57 -6.47 -16.07 -9.44
C GLY A 57 -5.97 -15.26 -10.64
N TYR A 58 -6.66 -15.33 -11.77
CA TYR A 58 -6.43 -14.50 -12.94
C TYR A 58 -7.58 -13.53 -13.13
N ASP A 59 -7.29 -12.23 -13.19
CA ASP A 59 -8.26 -11.19 -13.50
C ASP A 59 -8.13 -10.75 -14.96
N PHE A 60 -9.18 -11.01 -15.74
CA PHE A 60 -9.24 -10.62 -17.16
C PHE A 60 -9.50 -9.13 -17.35
N GLN A 61 -9.92 -8.41 -16.32
CA GLN A 61 -10.19 -6.98 -16.37
C GLN A 61 -9.00 -6.11 -16.02
N ASP A 62 -7.97 -6.67 -15.36
CA ASP A 62 -6.73 -5.97 -14.98
C ASP A 62 -5.81 -5.79 -16.20
N GLN A 63 -6.22 -4.90 -17.12
CA GLN A 63 -5.44 -4.54 -18.30
C GLN A 63 -4.70 -3.22 -18.06
N LYS A 64 -3.40 -3.29 -17.89
CA LYS A 64 -2.53 -2.11 -17.80
C LYS A 64 -1.93 -1.81 -19.17
N LEU A 65 -2.00 -0.54 -19.60
CA LEU A 65 -1.37 -0.09 -20.85
C LEU A 65 0.16 -0.15 -20.81
N ILE A 66 0.73 0.01 -19.62
CA ILE A 66 2.18 -0.01 -19.38
C ILE A 66 2.45 -1.11 -18.34
N PRO A 67 3.43 -1.99 -18.57
CA PRO A 67 3.78 -3.01 -17.61
C PRO A 67 4.33 -2.40 -16.30
N ASP A 68 4.12 -3.11 -15.20
CA ASP A 68 4.68 -2.72 -13.92
C ASP A 68 6.21 -2.77 -13.96
N ILE A 69 6.87 -1.78 -13.34
CA ILE A 69 8.32 -1.73 -13.22
C ILE A 69 8.77 -2.69 -12.13
N GLY A 70 9.73 -3.55 -12.46
CA GLY A 70 10.25 -4.56 -11.54
C GLY A 70 9.37 -5.81 -11.44
N ALA A 71 9.58 -6.59 -10.39
CA ALA A 71 8.82 -7.81 -10.17
C ALA A 71 7.37 -7.52 -9.84
N ARG A 72 6.43 -8.02 -10.65
CA ARG A 72 4.99 -7.86 -10.45
C ARG A 72 4.54 -8.29 -9.04
N ALA A 73 5.14 -9.34 -8.52
CA ALA A 73 4.86 -9.87 -7.19
C ALA A 73 5.09 -8.88 -6.03
N LYS A 74 5.82 -7.79 -6.23
CA LYS A 74 6.03 -6.71 -5.25
C LYS A 74 4.90 -5.69 -5.20
N HIS A 75 4.17 -5.52 -6.29
CA HIS A 75 3.20 -4.44 -6.42
C HIS A 75 1.98 -4.60 -5.52
N TYR A 76 1.74 -5.78 -4.96
CA TYR A 76 0.64 -5.98 -4.00
C TYR A 76 0.81 -5.18 -2.69
N GLY A 77 2.05 -4.92 -2.28
CA GLY A 77 2.36 -4.06 -1.13
C GLY A 77 2.48 -2.57 -1.47
N TYR A 78 2.50 -2.22 -2.75
CA TYR A 78 2.57 -0.84 -3.22
C TYR A 78 1.17 -0.23 -3.28
N MET A 79 0.98 0.93 -2.65
CA MET A 79 -0.31 1.62 -2.67
C MET A 79 -0.46 2.41 -3.96
N GLU A 80 -1.40 2.01 -4.79
CA GLU A 80 -1.77 2.72 -6.02
C GLU A 80 -2.68 3.92 -5.72
N GLU A 81 -3.04 4.68 -6.76
CA GLU A 81 -3.79 5.94 -6.66
C GLU A 81 -5.19 5.75 -6.05
N ASP A 82 -5.87 4.67 -6.43
CA ASP A 82 -7.22 4.31 -6.01
C ASP A 82 -7.30 3.80 -4.56
N GLU A 83 -6.16 3.41 -3.98
CA GLU A 83 -6.09 2.96 -2.58
C GLU A 83 -5.92 4.13 -1.58
N ILE A 84 -5.71 5.36 -2.07
CA ILE A 84 -5.49 6.53 -1.21
C ILE A 84 -6.83 7.14 -0.79
N GLY A 85 -7.08 7.12 0.52
CA GLY A 85 -8.27 7.74 1.12
C GLY A 85 -8.07 9.23 1.45
N TYR A 86 -9.11 10.03 1.19
CA TYR A 86 -9.22 11.43 1.59
C TYR A 86 -10.30 11.56 2.64
N TYR A 87 -9.98 12.17 3.76
CA TYR A 87 -10.82 12.16 4.94
C TYR A 87 -11.63 13.43 5.08
N GLU A 88 -12.82 13.28 5.62
CA GLU A 88 -13.67 14.36 6.14
C GLU A 88 -14.13 13.94 7.52
N VAL A 89 -13.66 14.64 8.55
CA VAL A 89 -13.87 14.23 9.94
C VAL A 89 -14.37 15.42 10.78
N PRO A 90 -15.42 15.24 11.58
CA PRO A 90 -15.95 16.31 12.44
C PRO A 90 -15.02 16.64 13.62
N SER A 91 -14.22 15.69 14.07
CA SER A 91 -13.17 15.87 15.08
C SER A 91 -11.88 15.15 14.66
N PRO A 92 -10.71 15.52 15.21
CA PRO A 92 -9.46 14.82 14.90
C PRO A 92 -9.58 13.32 15.14
N LEU A 93 -9.11 12.54 14.17
CA LEU A 93 -9.07 11.08 14.24
C LEU A 93 -7.63 10.60 14.16
N THR A 94 -7.26 9.71 15.06
CA THR A 94 -5.97 9.01 15.05
C THR A 94 -6.22 7.52 15.02
N GLU A 95 -5.58 6.83 14.10
CA GLU A 95 -5.54 5.37 14.04
C GLU A 95 -4.10 4.92 14.19
N VAL A 96 -3.86 3.94 15.06
CA VAL A 96 -2.57 3.28 15.23
C VAL A 96 -2.80 1.79 15.20
N PHE A 97 -2.22 1.13 14.23
CA PHE A 97 -2.17 -0.32 14.14
C PHE A 97 -0.74 -0.78 14.38
N PHE A 98 -0.57 -1.67 15.35
CA PHE A 98 0.71 -2.27 15.66
C PHE A 98 0.55 -3.79 15.72
N LYS A 99 1.47 -4.51 15.10
CA LYS A 99 1.50 -5.97 15.13
C LYS A 99 2.96 -6.45 15.18
N THR A 100 3.25 -7.38 16.07
CA THR A 100 4.49 -8.15 16.01
C THR A 100 4.37 -9.19 14.89
N VAL A 101 5.45 -9.41 14.16
CA VAL A 101 5.58 -10.44 13.13
C VAL A 101 6.71 -11.37 13.48
N PHE A 102 6.73 -12.56 12.89
CA PHE A 102 7.73 -13.59 13.20
C PHE A 102 9.16 -13.06 13.02
N GLU A 103 10.08 -13.61 13.81
CA GLU A 103 11.52 -13.38 13.76
C GLU A 103 11.90 -11.90 13.79
N GLN A 104 11.78 -11.32 14.97
CA GLN A 104 12.21 -9.94 15.27
C GLN A 104 11.55 -8.89 14.36
N GLY A 105 10.30 -9.14 13.97
CA GLY A 105 9.57 -8.25 13.09
C GLY A 105 8.57 -7.36 13.82
N GLN A 106 8.36 -6.16 13.27
CA GLN A 106 7.37 -5.20 13.73
C GLN A 106 6.66 -4.57 12.53
N LEU A 107 5.36 -4.40 12.65
CA LEU A 107 4.52 -3.67 11.73
C LEU A 107 3.85 -2.54 12.48
N ILE A 108 3.97 -1.33 11.97
CA ILE A 108 3.23 -0.15 12.42
C ILE A 108 2.53 0.50 11.24
N ASP A 109 1.27 0.88 11.41
CA ASP A 109 0.52 1.75 10.48
C ASP A 109 -0.18 2.81 11.33
N ALA A 110 0.28 4.03 11.25
CA ALA A 110 -0.19 5.15 12.06
C ALA A 110 -0.71 6.26 11.15
N MET A 111 -1.85 6.81 11.50
CA MET A 111 -2.49 7.90 10.78
C MET A 111 -3.06 8.92 11.75
N ILE A 112 -2.92 10.19 11.40
CA ILE A 112 -3.65 11.30 12.01
C ILE A 112 -4.32 12.12 10.92
N THR A 113 -5.59 12.41 11.09
CA THR A 113 -6.38 13.27 10.21
C THR A 113 -7.12 14.33 11.00
N VAL A 114 -7.11 15.54 10.48
CA VAL A 114 -7.70 16.70 11.14
C VAL A 114 -8.31 17.65 10.13
N ASN A 115 -9.50 18.17 10.46
CA ASN A 115 -10.05 19.31 9.77
C ASN A 115 -9.51 20.59 10.42
N THR A 116 -8.59 21.28 9.72
CA THR A 116 -8.07 22.60 10.18
C THR A 116 -9.10 23.70 10.01
N SER A 117 -10.10 23.46 9.19
CA SER A 117 -11.32 24.26 9.05
C SER A 117 -12.47 23.34 8.60
N PRO A 118 -13.74 23.76 8.65
CA PRO A 118 -14.85 22.96 8.15
C PRO A 118 -14.76 22.55 6.68
N ARG A 119 -13.76 23.06 5.97
CA ARG A 119 -13.59 22.88 4.52
C ARG A 119 -12.22 22.35 4.11
N LEU A 120 -11.30 22.23 5.03
CA LEU A 120 -9.95 21.74 4.76
C LEU A 120 -9.60 20.61 5.72
N ASN A 121 -9.46 19.43 5.19
CA ASN A 121 -8.87 18.28 5.87
C ASN A 121 -7.43 18.09 5.47
N ILE A 122 -6.61 17.69 6.42
CA ILE A 122 -5.21 17.27 6.22
C ILE A 122 -5.01 15.95 6.94
N THR A 123 -4.37 14.99 6.25
CA THR A 123 -4.02 13.69 6.83
C THR A 123 -2.55 13.41 6.61
N ILE A 124 -1.90 12.89 7.64
CA ILE A 124 -0.55 12.33 7.58
C ILE A 124 -0.63 10.89 8.04
N ALA A 125 -0.07 9.98 7.27
CA ALA A 125 -0.03 8.58 7.61
C ALA A 125 1.35 7.99 7.29
N HIS A 126 1.81 7.10 8.15
CA HIS A 126 3.06 6.39 7.99
C HIS A 126 2.85 4.92 8.30
N LYS A 127 3.16 4.07 7.32
CA LYS A 127 3.16 2.63 7.46
C LYS A 127 4.58 2.12 7.28
N ALA A 128 5.06 1.36 8.24
CA ALA A 128 6.37 0.74 8.17
C ALA A 128 6.32 -0.68 8.69
N PHE A 129 7.12 -1.53 8.10
CA PHE A 129 7.31 -2.86 8.62
C PHE A 129 8.74 -3.35 8.34
N ARG A 130 9.22 -4.27 9.19
CA ARG A 130 10.46 -5.00 8.99
C ARG A 130 10.34 -6.38 9.63
N SER A 131 10.82 -7.40 8.96
CA SER A 131 10.92 -8.77 9.48
C SER A 131 12.16 -9.46 8.91
N LEU A 132 12.93 -10.14 9.74
CA LEU A 132 14.10 -10.91 9.30
C LEU A 132 13.73 -12.22 8.62
N GLY A 133 12.58 -12.80 9.01
CA GLY A 133 12.16 -14.11 8.54
C GLY A 133 12.88 -15.27 9.23
N ASN A 134 12.38 -16.48 8.97
CA ASN A 134 12.90 -17.72 9.57
C ASN A 134 14.08 -18.34 8.82
N TYR A 135 14.34 -17.89 7.61
CA TYR A 135 15.42 -18.40 6.75
C TYR A 135 16.45 -17.30 6.50
N ILE A 136 17.68 -17.71 6.18
CA ILE A 136 18.74 -16.79 5.79
C ILE A 136 18.34 -16.06 4.51
N ASN A 137 18.67 -14.77 4.40
CA ASN A 137 18.38 -13.93 3.22
C ASN A 137 16.89 -13.85 2.85
N THR A 138 16.02 -13.71 3.86
CA THR A 138 14.58 -13.51 3.66
C THR A 138 14.08 -12.23 4.33
N LEU A 139 14.97 -11.27 4.57
CA LEU A 139 14.58 -9.97 5.13
C LEU A 139 13.53 -9.31 4.24
N GLY A 140 12.40 -8.93 4.84
CA GLY A 140 11.37 -8.11 4.23
C GLY A 140 11.21 -6.79 4.98
N GLY A 141 11.01 -5.71 4.23
CA GLY A 141 10.78 -4.40 4.80
C GLY A 141 9.99 -3.49 3.88
N ALA A 142 9.22 -2.57 4.45
CA ALA A 142 8.57 -1.54 3.69
C ALA A 142 8.36 -0.28 4.52
N THR A 143 8.37 0.85 3.84
CA THR A 143 7.96 2.14 4.37
C THR A 143 7.03 2.83 3.38
N ASN A 144 5.98 3.46 3.90
CA ASN A 144 5.04 4.24 3.12
C ASN A 144 4.66 5.49 3.91
N LEU A 145 5.04 6.64 3.41
CA LEU A 145 4.62 7.93 3.92
C LEU A 145 3.53 8.49 3.01
N ARG A 146 2.41 8.91 3.60
CA ARG A 146 1.28 9.51 2.89
C ARG A 146 0.94 10.85 3.50
N PHE A 147 0.77 11.82 2.66
CA PHE A 147 0.17 13.09 2.99
C PHE A 147 -1.02 13.32 2.07
N THR A 148 -2.20 13.58 2.62
CA THR A 148 -3.39 13.88 1.81
C THR A 148 -4.02 15.19 2.25
N SER A 149 -4.64 15.90 1.31
CA SER A 149 -5.49 17.04 1.60
C SER A 149 -6.77 17.00 0.79
N GLN A 150 -7.86 17.45 1.42
CA GLN A 150 -9.16 17.63 0.79
C GLN A 150 -9.66 19.03 1.12
N TYR A 151 -10.01 19.81 0.10
CA TYR A 151 -10.52 21.16 0.25
C TYR A 151 -11.81 21.38 -0.52
N THR A 152 -12.76 22.07 0.11
CA THR A 152 -14.00 22.52 -0.52
C THR A 152 -14.18 24.02 -0.27
N SER A 153 -14.43 24.81 -1.32
CA SER A 153 -14.62 26.25 -1.20
C SER A 153 -15.90 26.61 -0.44
N LYS A 154 -15.97 27.84 0.08
CA LYS A 154 -17.13 28.34 0.86
C LYS A 154 -18.47 28.26 0.11
N ASN A 155 -18.45 28.42 -1.20
CA ASN A 155 -19.63 28.34 -2.05
C ASN A 155 -19.88 26.94 -2.63
N TYR A 156 -19.11 25.91 -2.19
CA TYR A 156 -19.18 24.52 -2.62
C TYR A 156 -18.97 24.31 -4.13
N ARG A 157 -18.44 25.33 -4.84
CA ARG A 157 -18.22 25.25 -6.28
C ARG A 157 -16.85 24.67 -6.66
N TYR A 158 -15.86 24.86 -5.82
CA TYR A 158 -14.52 24.33 -6.04
C TYR A 158 -14.23 23.22 -5.03
N ARG A 159 -13.82 22.08 -5.52
CA ARG A 159 -13.38 20.92 -4.74
C ARG A 159 -12.00 20.49 -5.21
N GLN A 160 -11.16 20.14 -4.28
CA GLN A 160 -9.79 19.69 -4.56
C GLN A 160 -9.44 18.54 -3.63
N ARG A 161 -8.80 17.52 -4.19
CA ARG A 161 -8.13 16.43 -3.49
C ARG A 161 -6.71 16.33 -3.98
N SER A 162 -5.77 16.19 -3.09
CA SER A 162 -4.38 15.97 -3.47
C SER A 162 -3.69 15.03 -2.50
N HIS A 163 -2.72 14.31 -3.01
CA HIS A 163 -1.85 13.54 -2.15
C HIS A 163 -0.39 13.57 -2.63
N PHE A 164 0.48 13.33 -1.66
CA PHE A 164 1.86 12.94 -1.88
C PHE A 164 2.10 11.59 -1.21
N THR A 165 2.73 10.66 -1.92
CA THR A 165 3.18 9.39 -1.36
C THR A 165 4.66 9.18 -1.63
N ALA A 166 5.37 8.64 -0.62
CA ALA A 166 6.73 8.15 -0.77
C ALA A 166 6.79 6.73 -0.22
N GLN A 167 7.14 5.79 -1.07
CA GLN A 167 7.06 4.36 -0.76
C GLN A 167 8.39 3.69 -1.09
N ARG A 168 8.79 2.76 -0.23
CA ARG A 168 9.93 1.88 -0.44
C ARG A 168 9.54 0.47 0.03
N LEU A 169 9.65 -0.50 -0.85
CA LEU A 169 9.48 -1.90 -0.56
C LEU A 169 10.79 -2.60 -0.84
N GLU A 170 11.35 -3.27 0.16
CA GLU A 170 12.60 -3.99 0.06
C GLU A 170 12.42 -5.42 0.55
N ASN A 171 13.05 -6.35 -0.11
CA ASN A 171 13.17 -7.72 0.37
C ASN A 171 14.38 -8.41 -0.23
N GLN A 172 14.88 -9.35 0.51
CA GLN A 172 15.89 -10.26 0.04
C GLN A 172 15.25 -11.43 -0.70
N ALA A 173 15.92 -11.93 -1.71
CA ALA A 173 15.54 -13.15 -2.41
C ALA A 173 16.70 -14.14 -2.33
N ASN A 174 16.43 -15.30 -1.76
CA ASN A 174 17.45 -16.31 -1.46
C ASN A 174 17.56 -17.43 -2.52
N GLY A 175 16.70 -17.40 -3.54
CA GLY A 175 16.69 -18.41 -4.60
C GLY A 175 16.25 -19.81 -4.14
N GLY A 176 15.71 -19.93 -2.93
CA GLY A 176 15.35 -21.20 -2.32
C GLY A 176 16.52 -21.89 -1.63
N LEU A 177 16.25 -23.02 -0.99
CA LEU A 177 17.27 -23.83 -0.33
C LEU A 177 18.15 -24.55 -1.37
N ASP A 178 19.42 -24.75 -1.05
CA ASP A 178 20.29 -25.61 -1.84
C ASP A 178 19.91 -27.10 -1.68
N SER A 179 20.42 -27.96 -2.54
CA SER A 179 20.04 -29.41 -2.57
C SER A 179 20.34 -30.11 -1.26
N LEU A 180 21.42 -29.72 -0.58
CA LEU A 180 21.82 -30.32 0.68
C LEU A 180 20.88 -29.88 1.81
N SER A 181 20.55 -28.60 1.85
CA SER A 181 19.58 -28.05 2.82
C SER A 181 18.17 -28.57 2.63
N VAL A 182 17.76 -28.84 1.39
CA VAL A 182 16.48 -29.54 1.11
C VAL A 182 16.50 -30.94 1.73
N TYR A 183 17.60 -31.69 1.57
CA TYR A 183 17.74 -33.01 2.19
C TYR A 183 17.63 -32.92 3.72
N PHE A 184 18.30 -31.98 4.38
CA PHE A 184 18.21 -31.79 5.83
C PHE A 184 16.81 -31.36 6.26
N PHE A 185 16.17 -30.46 5.51
CA PHE A 185 14.80 -30.03 5.78
C PHE A 185 13.80 -31.18 5.76
N GLU A 186 13.94 -32.09 4.79
CA GLU A 186 13.04 -33.25 4.64
C GLU A 186 13.32 -34.37 5.63
N LYS A 187 14.56 -34.55 6.04
CA LYS A 187 14.99 -35.71 6.85
C LYS A 187 15.13 -35.39 8.34
N ALA A 188 15.02 -34.10 8.73
CA ALA A 188 15.20 -33.66 10.13
C ALA A 188 16.46 -34.28 10.76
N VAL A 189 17.62 -34.09 10.12
CA VAL A 189 18.89 -34.68 10.56
C VAL A 189 19.35 -33.99 11.84
N ASP A 190 19.83 -34.74 12.82
CA ASP A 190 20.21 -34.28 14.19
C ASP A 190 21.10 -33.02 14.21
N ASP A 191 21.99 -32.85 13.24
CA ASP A 191 22.87 -31.66 13.12
C ASP A 191 22.11 -30.35 12.86
N PHE A 192 20.86 -30.44 12.42
CA PHE A 192 19.97 -29.31 12.10
C PHE A 192 18.73 -29.24 13.01
N ASP A 193 18.69 -30.12 14.00
CA ASP A 193 17.60 -30.17 14.97
C ASP A 193 18.06 -29.52 16.28
N TYR A 194 17.27 -28.57 16.79
CA TYR A 194 17.47 -27.94 18.08
C TYR A 194 16.23 -28.19 18.94
N ASP A 195 16.42 -28.92 20.05
CA ASP A 195 15.32 -29.29 20.96
C ASP A 195 14.10 -29.96 20.27
N GLY A 196 14.31 -30.77 19.23
CA GLY A 196 13.28 -31.41 18.46
C GLY A 196 12.66 -30.56 17.34
N PHE A 197 13.27 -29.40 17.05
CA PHE A 197 12.82 -28.49 15.99
C PHE A 197 13.95 -28.19 15.00
N LEU A 198 13.64 -28.25 13.71
CA LEU A 198 14.57 -27.89 12.65
C LEU A 198 15.02 -26.41 12.79
N ASP A 199 16.32 -26.20 12.93
CA ASP A 199 16.92 -24.86 12.93
C ASP A 199 17.01 -24.32 11.49
N ARG A 200 15.99 -23.59 11.07
CA ARG A 200 15.90 -23.03 9.72
C ARG A 200 16.92 -21.96 9.42
N SER A 201 17.50 -21.33 10.45
CA SER A 201 18.54 -20.31 10.28
C SER A 201 19.89 -20.88 9.85
N ARG A 202 20.07 -22.19 9.96
CA ARG A 202 21.28 -22.90 9.56
C ARG A 202 21.26 -23.46 8.14
N LEU A 203 20.09 -23.46 7.50
CA LEU A 203 19.93 -23.94 6.14
C LEU A 203 20.50 -22.95 5.14
N THR A 204 21.30 -23.41 4.20
CA THR A 204 21.95 -22.59 3.17
C THR A 204 21.04 -22.36 1.97
N ASN A 205 21.24 -21.24 1.31
CA ASN A 205 20.43 -20.78 0.17
C ASN A 205 21.26 -20.71 -1.12
N ASN A 206 20.57 -20.71 -2.25
CA ASN A 206 21.20 -20.66 -3.56
C ASN A 206 21.85 -19.30 -3.85
N THR A 207 21.32 -18.21 -3.32
CA THR A 207 21.76 -16.85 -3.63
C THR A 207 21.40 -15.85 -2.54
N ASN A 208 21.94 -14.64 -2.67
CA ASN A 208 21.54 -13.48 -1.84
C ASN A 208 21.37 -12.26 -2.73
N VAL A 209 20.14 -11.87 -2.96
CA VAL A 209 19.77 -10.72 -3.78
C VAL A 209 18.94 -9.75 -2.96
N ASP A 210 19.34 -8.48 -2.97
CA ASP A 210 18.51 -7.39 -2.50
C ASP A 210 17.68 -6.83 -3.65
N ASN A 211 16.38 -6.71 -3.44
CA ASN A 211 15.54 -6.06 -4.40
C ASN A 211 14.65 -5.01 -3.75
N THR A 212 14.64 -3.83 -4.37
CA THR A 212 13.99 -2.65 -3.81
C THR A 212 13.14 -1.96 -4.87
N LEU A 213 11.88 -1.70 -4.53
CA LEU A 213 10.97 -0.87 -5.31
C LEU A 213 10.75 0.45 -4.56
N ILE A 214 11.11 1.57 -5.19
CA ILE A 214 10.91 2.91 -4.66
C ILE A 214 9.93 3.63 -5.56
N GLY A 215 8.93 4.30 -4.97
CA GLY A 215 7.98 5.13 -5.69
C GLY A 215 7.67 6.42 -4.97
N ARG A 216 7.50 7.49 -5.74
CA ARG A 216 7.03 8.79 -5.26
C ARG A 216 5.95 9.27 -6.19
N ARG A 217 4.80 9.67 -5.62
CA ARG A 217 3.66 10.16 -6.41
C ARG A 217 3.19 11.50 -5.87
N TYR A 218 2.91 12.40 -6.80
CA TYR A 218 2.10 13.60 -6.60
C TYR A 218 0.82 13.45 -7.37
N TYR A 219 -0.30 13.72 -6.71
CA TYR A 219 -1.62 13.65 -7.30
C TYR A 219 -2.44 14.88 -6.95
N LEU A 220 -3.14 15.40 -7.93
CA LEU A 220 -4.09 16.48 -7.78
C LEU A 220 -5.33 16.19 -8.62
N ASP A 221 -6.48 16.18 -7.97
CA ASP A 221 -7.80 16.16 -8.60
C ASP A 221 -8.57 17.39 -8.15
N HIS A 222 -8.95 18.22 -9.07
CA HIS A 222 -9.75 19.40 -8.75
C HIS A 222 -10.85 19.64 -9.77
N GLN A 223 -11.95 20.19 -9.29
CA GLN A 223 -13.12 20.45 -10.09
C GLN A 223 -13.81 21.75 -9.68
N TYR A 224 -14.39 22.39 -10.66
CA TYR A 224 -15.13 23.63 -10.48
C TYR A 224 -16.51 23.54 -11.12
N ASP A 225 -17.53 23.89 -10.35
CA ASP A 225 -18.94 23.88 -10.77
C ASP A 225 -19.36 25.27 -11.27
N VAL A 226 -19.58 25.39 -12.57
CA VAL A 226 -20.11 26.60 -13.24
C VAL A 226 -21.62 26.52 -13.31
N LYS A 227 -22.32 27.44 -12.68
CA LYS A 227 -23.79 27.52 -12.83
C LYS A 227 -24.13 28.02 -14.24
N LEU A 228 -24.82 27.21 -15.00
CA LEU A 228 -25.34 27.55 -16.33
C LEU A 228 -26.76 28.15 -16.19
N GLY A 229 -26.84 29.47 -16.09
CA GLY A 229 -28.09 30.24 -16.22
C GLY A 229 -29.21 29.90 -15.24
N GLY A 230 -29.89 30.89 -14.77
CA GLY A 230 -31.10 30.78 -13.98
C GLY A 230 -31.21 31.92 -12.99
N ASN A 231 -32.08 32.85 -13.24
CA ASN A 231 -32.55 33.79 -12.22
C ASN A 231 -32.99 33.00 -10.98
N ASP A 232 -32.60 33.43 -9.80
CA ASP A 232 -32.98 32.89 -8.48
C ASP A 232 -34.49 32.90 -8.19
N LYS A 233 -35.35 33.02 -9.18
CA LYS A 233 -36.81 33.09 -9.08
C LYS A 233 -37.52 31.86 -9.64
N MET A 234 -36.90 30.72 -9.78
CA MET A 234 -37.65 29.51 -10.14
C MET A 234 -38.30 28.87 -8.89
N LYS A 235 -39.56 29.12 -8.74
CA LYS A 235 -40.52 28.26 -8.05
C LYS A 235 -40.58 26.94 -8.86
N ASN A 236 -40.26 25.86 -8.22
CA ASN A 236 -40.41 24.44 -8.55
C ASN A 236 -39.07 23.70 -8.70
N TYR A 237 -38.78 22.83 -7.78
CA TYR A 237 -38.00 21.57 -7.69
C TYR A 237 -37.00 21.18 -8.81
N GLU A 238 -36.63 22.07 -9.71
CA GLU A 238 -35.61 21.79 -10.72
C GLU A 238 -34.20 22.05 -10.15
N ARG A 239 -33.37 21.03 -10.13
CA ARG A 239 -31.95 21.18 -9.77
C ARG A 239 -31.29 22.18 -10.71
N PRO A 240 -30.51 23.15 -10.22
CA PRO A 240 -29.81 24.10 -11.08
C PRO A 240 -28.93 23.36 -12.06
N LYS A 241 -28.97 23.74 -13.34
CA LYS A 241 -28.04 23.20 -14.35
C LYS A 241 -26.63 23.65 -14.01
N VAL A 242 -25.74 22.70 -13.79
CA VAL A 242 -24.35 22.92 -13.41
C VAL A 242 -23.46 22.24 -14.46
N LEU A 243 -22.48 22.96 -14.96
CA LEU A 243 -21.38 22.41 -15.73
C LEU A 243 -20.19 22.22 -14.80
N THR A 244 -19.79 20.99 -14.56
CA THR A 244 -18.57 20.68 -13.79
C THR A 244 -17.39 20.57 -14.73
N ILE A 245 -16.36 21.37 -14.49
CA ILE A 245 -15.08 21.28 -15.19
C ILE A 245 -14.07 20.77 -14.19
N GLY A 246 -13.41 19.66 -14.49
CA GLY A 246 -12.39 19.04 -13.66
C GLY A 246 -11.11 18.78 -14.42
N HIS A 247 -10.01 18.69 -13.64
CA HIS A 247 -8.71 18.31 -14.14
C HIS A 247 -8.03 17.41 -13.12
N LYS A 248 -7.49 16.29 -13.59
CA LYS A 248 -6.65 15.38 -12.80
C LYS A 248 -5.23 15.45 -13.30
N PHE A 249 -4.30 15.54 -12.37
CA PHE A 249 -2.87 15.49 -12.62
C PHE A 249 -2.23 14.45 -11.71
N SER A 250 -1.49 13.52 -12.29
CA SER A 250 -0.71 12.52 -11.55
C SER A 250 0.72 12.51 -12.11
N TYR A 251 1.68 12.62 -11.22
CA TYR A 251 3.10 12.45 -11.55
C TYR A 251 3.69 11.40 -10.64
N GLU A 252 4.21 10.33 -11.21
CA GLU A 252 4.80 9.24 -10.46
C GLU A 252 6.16 8.85 -11.02
N GLY A 253 7.16 8.78 -10.14
CA GLY A 253 8.46 8.19 -10.43
C GLY A 253 8.60 6.87 -9.69
N LYS A 254 8.81 5.78 -10.42
CA LYS A 254 9.11 4.45 -9.87
C LYS A 254 10.53 4.04 -10.26
N HIS A 255 11.24 3.44 -9.31
CA HIS A 255 12.58 2.92 -9.48
C HIS A 255 12.65 1.51 -8.87
N PHE A 256 13.24 0.58 -9.60
CA PHE A 256 13.43 -0.78 -9.14
C PHE A 256 14.89 -1.17 -9.26
N ASP A 257 15.48 -1.58 -8.15
CA ASP A 257 16.84 -2.09 -8.04
C ASP A 257 16.81 -3.59 -7.75
N PHE A 258 17.63 -4.33 -8.47
CA PHE A 258 17.89 -5.74 -8.26
C PHE A 258 19.41 -5.95 -8.17
N ASP A 259 19.89 -6.22 -6.96
CA ASP A 259 21.33 -6.27 -6.64
C ASP A 259 21.71 -7.66 -6.16
N ASN A 260 22.49 -8.39 -6.99
CA ASN A 260 23.02 -9.70 -6.61
C ASN A 260 24.31 -9.52 -5.80
N LEU A 261 24.21 -9.65 -4.49
CA LEU A 261 25.32 -9.40 -3.55
C LEU A 261 26.39 -10.49 -3.60
N THR A 262 26.01 -11.72 -3.89
CA THR A 262 26.93 -12.85 -3.93
C THR A 262 27.68 -12.98 -5.25
N ARG A 263 27.18 -12.31 -6.31
CA ARG A 263 27.70 -12.43 -7.68
C ARG A 263 27.79 -13.87 -8.16
N ASP A 264 26.90 -14.71 -7.67
CA ASP A 264 26.80 -16.10 -8.10
C ASP A 264 26.20 -16.21 -9.52
N SER A 265 26.22 -17.41 -10.08
CA SER A 265 25.69 -17.67 -11.42
C SER A 265 24.20 -18.00 -11.43
N PHE A 266 23.52 -17.98 -10.30
CA PHE A 266 22.10 -18.37 -10.19
C PHE A 266 21.18 -17.54 -11.08
N PHE A 267 21.40 -16.21 -11.11
CA PHE A 267 20.66 -15.28 -11.98
C PHE A 267 21.45 -14.90 -13.26
N GLY A 268 22.50 -15.64 -13.61
CA GLY A 268 23.36 -15.35 -14.75
C GLY A 268 24.47 -14.34 -14.42
N THR A 269 24.97 -13.65 -15.47
CA THR A 269 26.15 -12.76 -15.36
C THR A 269 25.81 -11.35 -14.90
N VAL A 270 24.54 -11.00 -14.76
CA VAL A 270 24.10 -9.65 -14.37
C VAL A 270 24.14 -9.51 -12.85
N SER A 271 25.04 -8.67 -12.35
CA SER A 271 25.20 -8.41 -10.92
C SER A 271 24.26 -7.32 -10.40
N ARG A 272 23.82 -6.39 -11.25
CA ARG A 272 22.92 -5.30 -10.91
C ARG A 272 22.08 -4.85 -12.10
N THR A 273 20.79 -4.67 -11.89
CA THR A 273 19.88 -4.10 -12.89
C THR A 273 18.96 -3.07 -12.22
N SER A 274 18.95 -1.86 -12.78
CA SER A 274 18.06 -0.79 -12.32
C SER A 274 17.11 -0.38 -13.44
N PHE A 275 15.83 -0.25 -13.11
CA PHE A 275 14.78 0.19 -14.04
C PHE A 275 14.14 1.47 -13.53
N PHE A 276 14.05 2.46 -14.38
CA PHE A 276 13.42 3.74 -14.10
C PHE A 276 12.23 3.97 -15.02
N GLY A 277 11.11 4.40 -14.46
CA GLY A 277 9.90 4.74 -15.22
C GLY A 277 9.19 5.96 -14.66
N ILE A 278 8.74 6.81 -15.55
CA ILE A 278 7.95 8.00 -15.25
C ILE A 278 6.59 7.82 -15.91
N ARG A 279 5.51 8.04 -15.16
CA ARG A 279 4.15 8.19 -15.70
C ARG A 279 3.79 9.68 -15.71
N ASN A 280 3.37 10.16 -16.85
CA ASN A 280 2.80 11.51 -17.03
C ASN A 280 1.27 11.43 -16.98
#